data_6e2aef5418ec0712de8cbb71b1aa2d61
#
_entry.id   6e2aef5418ec0712de8cbb71b1aa2d61
#
_cell.length_a   1.000
_cell.length_b   1.000
_cell.length_c   1.000
_cell.angle_alpha   90.00
_cell.angle_beta   90.00
_cell.angle_gamma   90.00
#
_symmetry.space_group_name_H-M   'P 1'
#
loop_
_entity.id
_entity.type
_entity.pdbx_description
1 polymer ?
#
loop_
_entity_poly.entity_id
_entity_poly.type
_entity_poly.pdbx_seq_one_letter_code
_entity_poly.pdbx_strand_id
1 'polypeptide(L)'
;MIKSCETSLKSYPNDCDEASILQYLADISIHNNRDWFHENKDRYDEVHAAFEQIVSNLIDALSVFDPEISLVSVKSTLYRFNRDTRFSPDKSPYKRHFGSYINPKGKKSPHGGYYLHLQPGNCLIGGGAYCLESPILKAVRRNIVDDIDEFRSIVEAPEFKNLFPVIGEDHLKTVPVGFDRNFPYPQYIRPKNFAVMHKLPDEFFFNEGWITEVAKYFKIMKPFLDFVNHTIDDYI
;
A
#
# COMPACT_ATOMS: atom_id res chain seq x y z
N MET A 1 -26.98 -13.58 26.49
CA MET A 1 -27.38 -13.72 25.08
C MET A 1 -26.26 -13.18 24.20
N ILE A 2 -25.45 -14.09 23.68
CA ILE A 2 -24.35 -13.77 22.76
C ILE A 2 -24.99 -13.71 21.38
N LYS A 3 -25.07 -12.51 20.77
CA LYS A 3 -25.48 -12.38 19.37
C LYS A 3 -24.38 -13.01 18.52
N SER A 4 -24.68 -14.13 17.90
CA SER A 4 -23.92 -14.70 16.80
C SER A 4 -23.89 -13.67 15.66
N CYS A 5 -22.72 -13.10 15.40
CA CYS A 5 -22.49 -12.34 14.20
C CYS A 5 -22.42 -13.35 13.05
N GLU A 6 -23.53 -13.57 12.37
CA GLU A 6 -23.56 -14.28 11.09
C GLU A 6 -22.77 -13.41 10.09
N THR A 7 -21.55 -13.81 9.85
CA THR A 7 -20.74 -13.27 8.75
C THR A 7 -21.41 -13.77 7.46
N SER A 8 -22.30 -12.97 6.91
CA SER A 8 -22.85 -13.19 5.58
C SER A 8 -21.66 -13.28 4.59
N LEU A 9 -21.50 -14.44 3.98
CA LEU A 9 -20.55 -14.66 2.91
C LEU A 9 -20.85 -13.64 1.80
N LYS A 10 -19.95 -12.67 1.58
CA LYS A 10 -20.01 -11.82 0.39
C LYS A 10 -19.83 -12.74 -0.82
N SER A 11 -20.80 -12.71 -1.73
CA SER A 11 -20.69 -13.35 -3.05
C SER A 11 -20.22 -12.28 -4.03
N TYR A 12 -19.15 -12.59 -4.76
CA TYR A 12 -18.61 -11.74 -5.82
C TYR A 12 -19.08 -12.24 -7.19
N PRO A 13 -19.19 -11.37 -8.20
CA PRO A 13 -19.47 -11.81 -9.56
C PRO A 13 -18.35 -12.75 -10.07
N ASN A 14 -18.67 -13.66 -10.98
CA ASN A 14 -17.70 -14.65 -11.51
C ASN A 14 -17.20 -14.28 -12.91
N ASP A 15 -17.27 -13.02 -13.28
CA ASP A 15 -17.05 -12.51 -14.63
C ASP A 15 -15.75 -11.75 -14.82
N CYS A 16 -14.95 -11.57 -13.74
CA CYS A 16 -13.63 -10.95 -13.84
C CYS A 16 -12.63 -11.57 -12.84
N ASP A 17 -11.34 -11.42 -13.15
CA ASP A 17 -10.23 -11.95 -12.36
C ASP A 17 -10.20 -11.37 -10.93
N GLU A 18 -10.50 -10.10 -10.77
CA GLU A 18 -10.51 -9.41 -9.50
C GLU A 18 -11.58 -9.95 -8.55
N ALA A 19 -12.76 -10.26 -9.10
CA ALA A 19 -13.84 -10.89 -8.34
C ALA A 19 -13.45 -12.31 -7.90
N SER A 20 -12.82 -13.09 -8.79
CA SER A 20 -12.31 -14.42 -8.48
C SER A 20 -11.23 -14.39 -7.40
N ILE A 21 -10.31 -13.39 -7.45
CA ILE A 21 -9.29 -13.13 -6.42
C ILE A 21 -9.96 -12.83 -5.08
N LEU A 22 -10.90 -11.89 -5.03
CA LEU A 22 -11.57 -11.51 -3.80
C LEU A 22 -12.40 -12.64 -3.23
N GLN A 23 -13.08 -13.44 -4.07
CA GLN A 23 -13.80 -14.62 -3.62
C GLN A 23 -12.85 -15.64 -2.97
N TYR A 24 -11.71 -15.96 -3.60
CA TYR A 24 -10.72 -16.86 -3.03
C TYR A 24 -10.20 -16.33 -1.67
N LEU A 25 -9.91 -15.03 -1.58
CA LEU A 25 -9.43 -14.40 -0.35
C LEU A 25 -10.50 -14.38 0.76
N ALA A 26 -11.78 -14.29 0.40
CA ALA A 26 -12.88 -14.44 1.35
C ALA A 26 -12.95 -15.87 1.90
N ASP A 27 -12.87 -16.87 1.03
CA ASP A 27 -12.93 -18.28 1.40
C ASP A 27 -11.76 -18.70 2.30
N ILE A 28 -10.52 -18.31 1.94
CA ILE A 28 -9.34 -18.58 2.79
C ILE A 28 -9.40 -17.84 4.12
N SER A 29 -10.09 -16.71 4.21
CA SER A 29 -10.27 -16.00 5.48
C SER A 29 -11.10 -16.79 6.48
N ILE A 30 -11.99 -17.67 6.01
CA ILE A 30 -12.84 -18.55 6.80
C ILE A 30 -12.13 -19.88 7.08
N HIS A 31 -11.48 -20.45 6.06
CA HIS A 31 -10.88 -21.78 6.06
C HIS A 31 -9.34 -21.74 6.14
N ASN A 32 -8.76 -20.85 6.95
CA ASN A 32 -7.33 -20.56 6.97
C ASN A 32 -6.51 -21.67 7.65
N ASN A 33 -6.41 -22.83 6.99
CA ASN A 33 -5.61 -23.98 7.41
C ASN A 33 -4.93 -24.63 6.20
N ARG A 34 -3.99 -25.54 6.47
CA ARG A 34 -3.16 -26.19 5.43
C ARG A 34 -3.96 -27.14 4.56
N ASP A 35 -4.87 -27.91 5.15
CA ASP A 35 -5.62 -28.94 4.44
C ASP A 35 -6.53 -28.29 3.38
N TRP A 36 -7.30 -27.30 3.78
CA TRP A 36 -8.13 -26.53 2.83
C TRP A 36 -7.27 -25.86 1.72
N PHE A 37 -6.11 -25.30 2.07
CA PHE A 37 -5.22 -24.70 1.07
C PHE A 37 -4.72 -25.73 0.06
N HIS A 38 -4.36 -26.93 0.49
CA HIS A 38 -3.93 -28.01 -0.40
C HIS A 38 -5.05 -28.48 -1.31
N GLU A 39 -6.26 -28.62 -0.79
CA GLU A 39 -7.45 -28.98 -1.58
C GLU A 39 -7.83 -27.90 -2.62
N ASN A 40 -7.50 -26.64 -2.37
CA ASN A 40 -7.80 -25.50 -3.24
C ASN A 40 -6.53 -24.91 -3.90
N LYS A 41 -5.47 -25.71 -4.04
CA LYS A 41 -4.18 -25.24 -4.55
C LYS A 41 -4.26 -24.76 -6.01
N ASP A 42 -4.97 -25.48 -6.86
CA ASP A 42 -5.13 -25.13 -8.28
C ASP A 42 -5.83 -23.77 -8.40
N ARG A 43 -6.89 -23.56 -7.63
CA ARG A 43 -7.60 -22.29 -7.56
C ARG A 43 -6.72 -21.14 -7.03
N TYR A 44 -5.83 -21.42 -6.05
CA TYR A 44 -4.83 -20.46 -5.60
C TYR A 44 -3.90 -20.09 -6.74
N ASP A 45 -3.39 -21.05 -7.50
CA ASP A 45 -2.45 -20.80 -8.58
C ASP A 45 -3.09 -19.97 -9.71
N GLU A 46 -4.36 -20.20 -10.03
CA GLU A 46 -5.13 -19.39 -10.98
C GLU A 46 -5.26 -17.93 -10.52
N VAL A 47 -5.77 -17.69 -9.31
CA VAL A 47 -5.97 -16.30 -8.81
C VAL A 47 -4.65 -15.59 -8.52
N HIS A 48 -3.58 -16.33 -8.21
CA HIS A 48 -2.26 -15.75 -8.04
C HIS A 48 -1.67 -15.32 -9.39
N ALA A 49 -1.83 -16.12 -10.44
CA ALA A 49 -1.42 -15.76 -11.79
C ALA A 49 -2.22 -14.54 -12.32
N ALA A 50 -3.52 -14.48 -12.05
CA ALA A 50 -4.34 -13.31 -12.35
C ALA A 50 -3.84 -12.07 -11.62
N PHE A 51 -3.47 -12.16 -10.33
CA PHE A 51 -2.89 -11.05 -9.59
C PHE A 51 -1.52 -10.61 -10.14
N GLU A 52 -0.68 -11.56 -10.58
CA GLU A 52 0.58 -11.24 -11.27
C GLU A 52 0.33 -10.43 -12.56
N GLN A 53 -0.69 -10.79 -13.34
CA GLN A 53 -1.05 -10.07 -14.57
C GLN A 53 -1.58 -8.65 -14.25
N ILE A 54 -2.41 -8.50 -13.23
CA ILE A 54 -2.87 -7.20 -12.74
C ILE A 54 -1.68 -6.30 -12.38
N VAL A 55 -0.72 -6.83 -11.64
CA VAL A 55 0.49 -6.08 -11.25
C VAL A 55 1.34 -5.74 -12.47
N SER A 56 1.44 -6.62 -13.45
CA SER A 56 2.13 -6.32 -14.72
C SER A 56 1.50 -5.14 -15.44
N ASN A 57 0.19 -5.17 -15.61
CA ASN A 57 -0.57 -4.09 -16.25
C ASN A 57 -0.45 -2.76 -15.48
N LEU A 58 -0.39 -2.84 -14.14
CA LEU A 58 -0.20 -1.66 -13.31
C LEU A 58 1.23 -1.09 -13.48
N ILE A 59 2.26 -1.93 -13.54
CA ILE A 59 3.64 -1.51 -13.82
C ILE A 59 3.71 -0.79 -15.17
N ASP A 60 3.07 -1.31 -16.20
CA ASP A 60 3.02 -0.68 -17.52
C ASP A 60 2.36 0.70 -17.46
N ALA A 61 1.23 0.81 -16.75
CA ALA A 61 0.51 2.07 -16.59
C ALA A 61 1.32 3.11 -15.78
N LEU A 62 2.04 2.69 -14.75
CA LEU A 62 2.91 3.56 -13.94
C LEU A 62 4.13 4.04 -14.73
N SER A 63 4.69 3.18 -15.58
CA SER A 63 5.89 3.48 -16.39
C SER A 63 5.71 4.66 -17.36
N VAL A 64 4.46 5.02 -17.66
CA VAL A 64 4.13 6.18 -18.51
C VAL A 64 4.58 7.51 -17.88
N PHE A 65 4.52 7.62 -16.54
CA PHE A 65 4.90 8.85 -15.82
C PHE A 65 6.05 8.66 -14.83
N ASP A 66 6.44 7.42 -14.57
CA ASP A 66 7.56 7.03 -13.72
C ASP A 66 8.41 5.97 -14.43
N PRO A 67 9.33 6.38 -15.34
CA PRO A 67 10.03 5.47 -16.24
C PRO A 67 10.90 4.41 -15.52
N GLU A 68 11.40 4.67 -14.32
CA GLU A 68 12.19 3.71 -13.55
C GLU A 68 11.39 2.45 -13.19
N ILE A 69 10.07 2.57 -13.11
CA ILE A 69 9.16 1.44 -12.82
C ILE A 69 9.17 0.38 -13.92
N SER A 70 9.47 0.75 -15.17
CA SER A 70 9.52 -0.20 -16.31
C SER A 70 10.55 -1.32 -16.13
N LEU A 71 11.55 -1.12 -15.27
CA LEU A 71 12.60 -2.10 -14.98
C LEU A 71 12.24 -3.05 -13.83
N VAL A 72 11.09 -2.86 -13.19
CA VAL A 72 10.69 -3.63 -12.01
C VAL A 72 10.07 -4.96 -12.42
N SER A 73 10.65 -6.05 -11.95
CA SER A 73 10.07 -7.39 -12.15
C SER A 73 8.83 -7.58 -11.26
N VAL A 74 7.72 -8.05 -11.83
CA VAL A 74 6.47 -8.38 -11.11
C VAL A 74 6.76 -9.20 -9.86
N LYS A 75 7.50 -10.31 -9.99
CA LYS A 75 7.84 -11.21 -8.87
C LYS A 75 8.58 -10.52 -7.73
N SER A 76 9.36 -9.48 -8.03
CA SER A 76 10.08 -8.72 -7.01
C SER A 76 9.15 -7.85 -6.15
N THR A 77 7.97 -7.49 -6.66
CA THR A 77 7.00 -6.60 -6.00
C THR A 77 6.04 -7.35 -5.07
N LEU A 78 5.76 -8.62 -5.36
CA LEU A 78 4.75 -9.39 -4.66
C LEU A 78 5.18 -9.76 -3.24
N TYR A 79 4.26 -9.69 -2.31
CA TYR A 79 4.44 -10.26 -0.99
C TYR A 79 4.06 -11.74 -0.98
N ARG A 80 4.87 -12.55 -0.31
CA ARG A 80 4.55 -13.98 -0.11
C ARG A 80 3.21 -14.14 0.62
N PHE A 81 2.46 -15.16 0.25
CA PHE A 81 1.14 -15.45 0.82
C PHE A 81 1.21 -16.03 2.24
N ASN A 82 2.24 -16.83 2.51
CA ASN A 82 2.46 -17.39 3.84
C ASN A 82 2.76 -16.32 4.88
N ARG A 83 2.17 -16.47 6.07
CA ARG A 83 2.43 -15.62 7.24
C ARG A 83 3.62 -16.11 8.02
N ASP A 84 4.33 -15.20 8.65
CA ASP A 84 5.23 -15.54 9.76
C ASP A 84 4.42 -15.50 11.06
N THR A 85 4.11 -16.67 11.59
CA THR A 85 3.25 -16.83 12.77
C THR A 85 4.02 -17.02 14.07
N ARG A 86 5.37 -16.95 14.04
CA ARG A 86 6.21 -17.25 15.22
C ARG A 86 5.84 -16.39 16.42
N PHE A 87 5.63 -15.10 16.21
CA PHE A 87 5.34 -14.12 17.25
C PHE A 87 3.88 -13.61 17.22
N SER A 88 3.01 -14.20 16.41
CA SER A 88 1.60 -13.79 16.28
C SER A 88 0.71 -14.65 17.20
N PRO A 89 -0.26 -14.06 17.93
CA PRO A 89 -1.32 -14.80 18.59
C PRO A 89 -2.19 -15.60 17.60
N ASP A 90 -2.49 -15.00 16.45
CA ASP A 90 -3.19 -15.68 15.36
C ASP A 90 -2.22 -16.60 14.60
N LYS A 91 -2.47 -17.90 14.66
CA LYS A 91 -1.66 -18.96 14.06
C LYS A 91 -2.13 -19.36 12.65
N SER A 92 -3.11 -18.68 12.08
CA SER A 92 -3.52 -18.93 10.69
C SER A 92 -2.32 -18.78 9.73
N PRO A 93 -2.07 -19.80 8.86
CA PRO A 93 -0.82 -19.88 8.10
C PRO A 93 -0.76 -18.92 6.90
N TYR A 94 -1.89 -18.45 6.41
CA TYR A 94 -1.96 -17.65 5.18
C TYR A 94 -2.46 -16.23 5.45
N LYS A 95 -2.05 -15.30 4.59
CA LYS A 95 -2.60 -13.95 4.57
C LYS A 95 -4.02 -13.98 4.00
N ARG A 96 -4.80 -12.96 4.33
CA ARG A 96 -6.17 -12.77 3.85
C ARG A 96 -6.24 -11.73 2.73
N HIS A 97 -5.09 -11.40 2.14
CA HIS A 97 -4.93 -10.40 1.10
C HIS A 97 -3.79 -10.77 0.16
N PHE A 98 -3.88 -10.27 -1.06
CA PHE A 98 -2.73 -10.10 -1.94
C PHE A 98 -2.22 -8.66 -1.85
N GLY A 99 -0.91 -8.50 -1.91
CA GLY A 99 -0.27 -7.19 -1.87
C GLY A 99 0.93 -7.12 -2.79
N SER A 100 1.10 -5.99 -3.45
CA SER A 100 2.25 -5.69 -4.30
C SER A 100 2.82 -4.32 -3.91
N TYR A 101 4.14 -4.24 -3.75
CA TYR A 101 4.86 -3.00 -3.50
C TYR A 101 5.85 -2.76 -4.64
N ILE A 102 5.51 -1.81 -5.50
CA ILE A 102 6.24 -1.49 -6.71
C ILE A 102 7.22 -0.37 -6.39
N ASN A 103 8.52 -0.71 -6.40
CA ASN A 103 9.61 0.20 -6.09
C ASN A 103 10.86 -0.19 -6.89
N PRO A 104 11.46 0.72 -7.67
CA PRO A 104 12.67 0.44 -8.47
C PRO A 104 13.86 -0.02 -7.63
N LYS A 105 13.97 0.47 -6.40
CA LYS A 105 15.03 0.09 -5.45
C LYS A 105 14.71 -1.20 -4.68
N GLY A 106 13.51 -1.80 -4.91
CA GLY A 106 13.07 -3.05 -4.27
C GLY A 106 12.42 -2.88 -2.89
N LYS A 107 11.72 -3.93 -2.44
CA LYS A 107 10.92 -3.92 -1.20
C LYS A 107 11.70 -3.70 0.10
N LYS A 108 13.00 -3.89 0.09
CA LYS A 108 13.87 -3.72 1.29
C LYS A 108 14.52 -2.35 1.35
N SER A 109 14.39 -1.57 0.30
CA SER A 109 14.89 -0.21 0.26
C SER A 109 14.08 0.68 1.22
N PRO A 110 14.71 1.69 1.85
CA PRO A 110 14.00 2.72 2.59
C PRO A 110 13.14 3.63 1.71
N HIS A 111 13.38 3.63 0.39
CA HIS A 111 12.64 4.47 -0.55
C HIS A 111 11.14 4.16 -0.58
N GLY A 112 10.35 5.18 -0.76
CA GLY A 112 8.91 5.07 -1.01
C GLY A 112 8.63 4.47 -2.38
N GLY A 113 7.50 3.78 -2.49
CA GLY A 113 6.99 3.18 -3.74
C GLY A 113 5.48 3.14 -3.74
N TYR A 114 4.90 2.45 -4.73
CA TYR A 114 3.46 2.30 -4.93
C TYR A 114 2.98 0.97 -4.34
N TYR A 115 1.84 0.99 -3.69
CA TYR A 115 1.28 -0.20 -3.02
C TYR A 115 -0.15 -0.48 -3.46
N LEU A 116 -0.39 -1.71 -3.89
CA LEU A 116 -1.72 -2.25 -4.17
C LEU A 116 -2.05 -3.34 -3.15
N HIS A 117 -3.25 -3.29 -2.58
CA HIS A 117 -3.74 -4.26 -1.61
C HIS A 117 -5.16 -4.70 -1.96
N LEU A 118 -5.33 -5.98 -2.26
CA LEU A 118 -6.63 -6.60 -2.48
C LEU A 118 -6.97 -7.48 -1.29
N GLN A 119 -7.98 -7.08 -0.53
CA GLN A 119 -8.55 -7.81 0.60
C GLN A 119 -10.04 -7.58 0.65
N PRO A 120 -10.87 -8.62 0.73
CA PRO A 120 -12.32 -8.48 0.81
C PRO A 120 -12.77 -7.49 1.88
N GLY A 121 -13.48 -6.43 1.47
CA GLY A 121 -13.96 -5.37 2.34
C GLY A 121 -12.89 -4.41 2.88
N ASN A 122 -11.64 -4.52 2.44
CA ASN A 122 -10.54 -3.63 2.85
C ASN A 122 -9.50 -3.47 1.73
N CYS A 123 -9.96 -3.34 0.49
CA CYS A 123 -9.08 -3.00 -0.63
C CYS A 123 -8.56 -1.58 -0.48
N LEU A 124 -7.30 -1.36 -0.86
CA LEU A 124 -6.69 -0.03 -0.82
C LEU A 124 -5.51 0.08 -1.80
N ILE A 125 -5.21 1.31 -2.13
CA ILE A 125 -3.96 1.73 -2.73
C ILE A 125 -3.22 2.67 -1.79
N GLY A 126 -1.92 2.77 -1.96
CA GLY A 126 -1.12 3.69 -1.17
C GLY A 126 0.31 3.76 -1.66
N GLY A 127 1.14 4.44 -0.92
CA GLY A 127 2.55 4.50 -1.21
C GLY A 127 3.29 5.39 -0.22
N GLY A 128 4.60 5.45 -0.40
CA GLY A 128 5.46 6.21 0.50
C GLY A 128 6.49 5.33 1.19
N ALA A 129 7.26 5.95 2.08
CA ALA A 129 8.29 5.32 2.88
C ALA A 129 7.72 4.91 4.25
N TYR A 130 7.35 3.62 4.37
CA TYR A 130 6.62 3.11 5.55
C TYR A 130 7.55 2.81 6.73
N CYS A 131 8.67 2.10 6.49
CA CYS A 131 9.58 1.64 7.55
C CYS A 131 10.93 2.37 7.44
N LEU A 132 10.98 3.63 7.84
CA LEU A 132 12.23 4.39 7.89
C LEU A 132 12.97 4.16 9.20
N GLU A 133 14.28 3.91 9.11
CA GLU A 133 15.18 3.97 10.25
C GLU A 133 15.20 5.38 10.85
N SER A 134 15.41 5.48 12.17
CA SER A 134 15.34 6.75 12.88
C SER A 134 16.19 7.88 12.29
N PRO A 135 17.42 7.63 11.81
CA PRO A 135 18.23 8.67 11.18
C PRO A 135 17.62 9.20 9.87
N ILE A 136 17.15 8.29 9.00
CA ILE A 136 16.50 8.66 7.73
C ILE A 136 15.18 9.39 7.98
N LEU A 137 14.37 8.90 8.92
CA LEU A 137 13.12 9.56 9.32
C LEU A 137 13.39 10.99 9.83
N LYS A 138 14.51 11.20 10.54
CA LYS A 138 14.92 12.53 11.01
C LYS A 138 15.37 13.40 9.84
N ALA A 139 16.07 12.85 8.85
CA ALA A 139 16.48 13.58 7.64
C ALA A 139 15.24 14.04 6.84
N VAL A 140 14.26 13.16 6.59
CA VAL A 140 13.01 13.53 5.91
C VAL A 140 12.27 14.65 6.66
N ARG A 141 12.18 14.56 7.99
CA ARG A 141 11.59 15.65 8.79
C ARG A 141 12.36 16.96 8.70
N ARG A 142 13.70 16.89 8.59
CA ARG A 142 14.53 18.09 8.42
C ARG A 142 14.26 18.73 7.07
N ASN A 143 14.25 17.95 6.00
CA ASN A 143 13.93 18.44 4.67
C ASN A 143 12.52 19.08 4.61
N ILE A 144 11.52 18.48 5.28
CA ILE A 144 10.19 19.11 5.39
C ILE A 144 10.21 20.46 6.11
N VAL A 145 11.08 20.63 7.10
CA VAL A 145 11.21 21.93 7.79
C VAL A 145 11.92 22.95 6.92
N ASP A 146 12.98 22.52 6.21
CA ASP A 146 13.82 23.37 5.39
C ASP A 146 13.07 23.81 4.11
N ASP A 147 12.28 22.92 3.49
CA ASP A 147 11.51 23.15 2.27
C ASP A 147 9.99 23.05 2.49
N ILE A 148 9.52 23.66 3.58
CA ILE A 148 8.12 23.54 4.04
C ILE A 148 7.10 24.01 3.01
N ASP A 149 7.41 25.06 2.26
CA ASP A 149 6.48 25.63 1.28
C ASP A 149 6.31 24.68 0.07
N GLU A 150 7.39 24.02 -0.36
CA GLU A 150 7.33 22.97 -1.39
C GLU A 150 6.50 21.80 -0.88
N PHE A 151 6.83 21.25 0.29
CA PHE A 151 6.09 20.13 0.87
C PHE A 151 4.60 20.41 1.00
N ARG A 152 4.25 21.61 1.49
CA ARG A 152 2.85 22.04 1.61
C ARG A 152 2.17 22.16 0.25
N SER A 153 2.85 22.70 -0.75
CA SER A 153 2.28 22.83 -2.10
C SER A 153 1.87 21.47 -2.66
N ILE A 154 2.59 20.40 -2.31
CA ILE A 154 2.29 19.03 -2.71
C ILE A 154 1.11 18.47 -1.89
N VAL A 155 1.22 18.44 -0.56
CA VAL A 155 0.27 17.71 0.28
C VAL A 155 -1.03 18.48 0.57
N GLU A 156 -1.03 19.79 0.39
CA GLU A 156 -2.23 20.64 0.50
C GLU A 156 -2.94 20.82 -0.85
N ALA A 157 -2.36 20.36 -1.96
CA ALA A 157 -3.03 20.35 -3.27
C ALA A 157 -4.39 19.64 -3.16
N PRO A 158 -5.49 20.22 -3.67
CA PRO A 158 -6.84 19.66 -3.49
C PRO A 158 -6.96 18.20 -3.94
N GLU A 159 -6.33 17.84 -5.06
CA GLU A 159 -6.35 16.48 -5.59
C GLU A 159 -5.65 15.49 -4.66
N PHE A 160 -4.46 15.85 -4.16
CA PHE A 160 -3.73 15.02 -3.21
C PHE A 160 -4.48 14.88 -1.89
N LYS A 161 -4.93 15.99 -1.32
CA LYS A 161 -5.61 16.01 -0.02
C LYS A 161 -6.94 15.25 -0.01
N ASN A 162 -7.66 15.26 -1.13
CA ASN A 162 -8.91 14.51 -1.27
C ASN A 162 -8.66 12.98 -1.29
N LEU A 163 -7.60 12.54 -1.97
CA LEU A 163 -7.26 11.13 -2.07
C LEU A 163 -6.52 10.63 -0.82
N PHE A 164 -5.61 11.43 -0.29
CA PHE A 164 -4.67 11.08 0.78
C PHE A 164 -4.73 12.09 1.93
N PRO A 165 -5.85 12.16 2.67
CA PRO A 165 -6.03 13.17 3.71
C PRO A 165 -5.12 13.01 4.92
N VAL A 166 -4.49 11.84 5.09
CA VAL A 166 -3.65 11.52 6.24
C VAL A 166 -2.28 11.02 5.76
N ILE A 167 -1.22 11.66 6.27
CA ILE A 167 0.16 11.22 6.06
C ILE A 167 0.63 10.47 7.30
N GLY A 168 0.98 9.18 7.11
CA GLY A 168 1.37 8.29 8.21
C GLY A 168 0.18 7.84 9.06
N GLU A 169 0.19 6.59 9.48
CA GLU A 169 -0.87 6.03 10.34
C GLU A 169 -0.70 6.45 11.80
N ASP A 170 0.55 6.49 12.27
CA ASP A 170 0.92 6.81 13.64
C ASP A 170 1.62 8.17 13.73
N HIS A 171 1.24 8.96 14.73
CA HIS A 171 1.83 10.27 14.97
C HIS A 171 2.41 10.39 16.38
N LEU A 172 3.48 11.17 16.50
CA LEU A 172 3.98 11.62 17.81
C LEU A 172 2.97 12.60 18.43
N LYS A 173 2.84 12.56 19.74
CA LYS A 173 1.97 13.51 20.48
C LYS A 173 2.52 14.94 20.47
N THR A 174 3.84 15.07 20.40
CA THR A 174 4.57 16.35 20.45
C THR A 174 5.52 16.46 19.27
N VAL A 175 6.07 17.65 19.05
CA VAL A 175 7.15 17.89 18.08
C VAL A 175 8.34 16.98 18.42
N PRO A 176 8.96 16.32 17.41
CA PRO A 176 10.11 15.44 17.63
C PRO A 176 11.29 16.15 18.26
N VAL A 177 12.09 15.42 19.04
CA VAL A 177 13.31 15.95 19.66
C VAL A 177 14.29 16.44 18.58
N GLY A 178 14.84 17.65 18.78
CA GLY A 178 15.79 18.28 17.86
C GLY A 178 15.13 19.14 16.77
N PHE A 179 13.83 19.40 16.91
CA PHE A 179 13.09 20.37 16.09
C PHE A 179 12.52 21.49 16.97
N ASP A 180 12.30 22.66 16.37
CA ASP A 180 11.72 23.81 17.07
C ASP A 180 10.29 23.49 17.53
N ARG A 181 10.04 23.64 18.83
CA ARG A 181 8.71 23.41 19.41
C ARG A 181 7.64 24.38 18.90
N ASN A 182 8.07 25.52 18.39
CA ASN A 182 7.21 26.55 17.82
C ASN A 182 7.10 26.47 16.30
N PHE A 183 7.60 25.38 15.68
CA PHE A 183 7.45 25.16 14.24
C PHE A 183 5.98 25.24 13.86
N PRO A 184 5.59 26.11 12.89
CA PRO A 184 4.19 26.43 12.63
C PRO A 184 3.37 25.27 12.02
N TYR A 185 4.04 24.23 11.51
CA TYR A 185 3.40 23.10 10.83
C TYR A 185 3.75 21.74 11.46
N PRO A 186 3.55 21.55 12.78
CA PRO A 186 4.00 20.36 13.49
C PRO A 186 3.34 19.07 12.98
N GLN A 187 2.17 19.15 12.35
CA GLN A 187 1.45 18.01 11.77
C GLN A 187 2.26 17.29 10.68
N TYR A 188 3.16 17.97 9.98
CA TYR A 188 3.96 17.38 8.91
C TYR A 188 5.25 16.70 9.38
N ILE A 189 5.71 16.99 10.61
CA ILE A 189 6.92 16.36 11.18
C ILE A 189 6.62 15.36 12.31
N ARG A 190 5.35 15.24 12.71
CA ARG A 190 4.90 14.29 13.74
C ARG A 190 4.62 12.87 13.24
N PRO A 191 4.35 12.60 11.93
CA PRO A 191 4.19 11.24 11.44
C PRO A 191 5.38 10.35 11.79
N LYS A 192 5.12 9.07 12.12
CA LYS A 192 6.15 8.05 12.38
C LYS A 192 6.63 7.34 11.11
N ASN A 193 5.90 7.53 10.02
CA ASN A 193 6.27 7.12 8.67
C ASN A 193 5.71 8.12 7.67
N PHE A 194 6.22 8.11 6.45
CA PHE A 194 5.77 8.96 5.35
C PHE A 194 5.12 8.12 4.26
N ALA A 195 4.00 7.50 4.63
CA ALA A 195 3.14 6.74 3.73
C ALA A 195 1.73 7.30 3.74
N VAL A 196 1.05 7.16 2.62
CA VAL A 196 -0.35 7.57 2.43
C VAL A 196 -1.16 6.39 1.90
N MET A 197 -2.45 6.33 2.25
CA MET A 197 -3.35 5.26 1.84
C MET A 197 -4.72 5.82 1.45
N HIS A 198 -5.32 5.19 0.43
CA HIS A 198 -6.67 5.46 -0.02
C HIS A 198 -7.45 4.15 -0.13
N LYS A 199 -8.54 4.03 0.63
CA LYS A 199 -9.42 2.86 0.61
C LYS A 199 -10.37 2.95 -0.57
N LEU A 200 -10.53 1.82 -1.24
CA LEU A 200 -11.44 1.66 -2.37
C LEU A 200 -12.43 0.52 -2.06
N PRO A 201 -13.71 0.66 -2.42
CA PRO A 201 -14.66 -0.43 -2.28
C PRO A 201 -14.28 -1.59 -3.22
N ASP A 202 -14.65 -2.82 -2.85
CA ASP A 202 -14.34 -4.00 -3.65
C ASP A 202 -14.86 -3.86 -5.09
N GLU A 203 -16.04 -3.28 -5.24
CA GLU A 203 -16.72 -3.05 -6.53
C GLU A 203 -15.96 -2.11 -7.47
N PHE A 204 -15.07 -1.28 -6.95
CA PHE A 204 -14.21 -0.41 -7.76
C PHE A 204 -13.34 -1.24 -8.71
N PHE A 205 -12.84 -2.38 -8.24
CA PHE A 205 -11.93 -3.24 -8.98
C PHE A 205 -12.63 -4.09 -10.06
N PHE A 206 -13.97 -4.14 -10.08
CA PHE A 206 -14.74 -4.83 -11.12
C PHE A 206 -15.06 -3.94 -12.33
N ASN A 207 -14.77 -2.65 -12.24
CA ASN A 207 -15.01 -1.72 -13.33
C ASN A 207 -13.91 -1.82 -14.39
N GLU A 208 -14.29 -1.85 -15.64
CA GLU A 208 -13.35 -1.75 -16.74
C GLU A 208 -12.53 -0.47 -16.62
N GLY A 209 -11.19 -0.57 -16.77
CA GLY A 209 -10.29 0.59 -16.72
C GLY A 209 -9.85 1.04 -15.32
N TRP A 210 -10.17 0.31 -14.25
CA TRP A 210 -9.75 0.65 -12.89
C TRP A 210 -8.22 0.81 -12.74
N ILE A 211 -7.42 0.05 -13.49
CA ILE A 211 -5.94 0.17 -13.49
C ILE A 211 -5.53 1.58 -13.95
N THR A 212 -6.17 2.09 -14.99
CA THR A 212 -5.92 3.45 -15.49
C THR A 212 -6.29 4.51 -14.45
N GLU A 213 -7.39 4.28 -13.73
CA GLU A 213 -7.81 5.20 -12.67
C GLU A 213 -6.86 5.17 -11.47
N VAL A 214 -6.43 4.00 -11.04
CA VAL A 214 -5.40 3.84 -10.00
C VAL A 214 -4.08 4.48 -10.42
N ALA A 215 -3.67 4.35 -11.68
CA ALA A 215 -2.48 5.01 -12.20
C ALA A 215 -2.57 6.54 -12.12
N LYS A 216 -3.77 7.14 -12.34
CA LYS A 216 -3.98 8.59 -12.11
C LYS A 216 -3.82 8.95 -10.64
N TYR A 217 -4.36 8.16 -9.72
CA TYR A 217 -4.18 8.41 -8.28
C TYR A 217 -2.72 8.34 -7.87
N PHE A 218 -1.98 7.38 -8.40
CA PHE A 218 -0.54 7.27 -8.17
C PHE A 218 0.26 8.43 -8.81
N LYS A 219 -0.18 8.93 -9.96
CA LYS A 219 0.41 10.14 -10.57
C LYS A 219 0.24 11.37 -9.68
N ILE A 220 -0.90 11.51 -9.01
CA ILE A 220 -1.14 12.57 -8.01
C ILE A 220 -0.22 12.38 -6.79
N MET A 221 0.06 11.15 -6.40
CA MET A 221 0.94 10.83 -5.27
C MET A 221 2.43 11.02 -5.60
N LYS A 222 2.83 10.93 -6.87
CA LYS A 222 4.24 10.93 -7.27
C LYS A 222 5.07 12.10 -6.74
N PRO A 223 4.62 13.38 -6.76
CA PRO A 223 5.39 14.48 -6.20
C PRO A 223 5.72 14.27 -4.71
N PHE A 224 4.81 13.67 -3.94
CA PHE A 224 5.06 13.32 -2.53
C PHE A 224 6.12 12.22 -2.41
N LEU A 225 6.08 11.19 -3.27
CA LEU A 225 7.12 10.15 -3.32
C LEU A 225 8.48 10.74 -3.68
N ASP A 226 8.52 11.62 -4.70
CA ASP A 226 9.75 12.24 -5.16
C ASP A 226 10.38 13.09 -4.06
N PHE A 227 9.61 13.89 -3.35
CA PHE A 227 10.09 14.71 -2.22
C PHE A 227 10.72 13.85 -1.12
N VAL A 228 10.07 12.75 -0.74
CA VAL A 228 10.58 11.84 0.29
C VAL A 228 11.80 11.07 -0.21
N ASN A 229 11.76 10.55 -1.43
CA ASN A 229 12.84 9.75 -2.01
C ASN A 229 14.11 10.56 -2.27
N HIS A 230 13.99 11.80 -2.73
CA HIS A 230 15.13 12.71 -2.90
C HIS A 230 15.92 12.87 -1.60
N THR A 231 15.22 13.10 -0.49
CA THR A 231 15.89 13.16 0.83
C THR A 231 16.59 11.85 1.20
N ILE A 232 15.99 10.71 0.83
CA ILE A 232 16.59 9.40 1.12
C ILE A 232 17.84 9.17 0.27
N ASP A 233 17.80 9.54 -1.03
CA ASP A 233 18.95 9.46 -1.93
C ASP A 233 20.13 10.32 -1.44
N ASP A 234 19.87 11.51 -0.93
CA ASP A 234 20.91 12.41 -0.39
C ASP A 234 21.50 11.89 0.94
N TYR A 235 20.77 11.03 1.65
CA TYR A 235 21.19 10.54 2.96
C TYR A 235 22.00 9.24 2.89
N ILE A 236 21.77 8.38 1.88
CA ILE A 236 22.40 7.04 1.75
C ILE A 236 23.39 7.00 0.58
#